data_81bf0a428a41fd0e82e12e0b6f0ac3dc
#
_entry.id   81bf0a428a41fd0e82e12e0b6f0ac3dc
#
_cell.length_a   1.000
_cell.length_b   1.000
_cell.length_c   1.000
_cell.angle_alpha   90.00
_cell.angle_beta   90.00
_cell.angle_gamma   90.00
#
_symmetry.space_group_name_H-M   'P 1'
#
loop_
_entity.id
_entity.type
_entity.pdbx_description
1 polymer ?
#
loop_
_entity_poly.entity_id
_entity_poly.type
_entity_poly.pdbx_seq_one_letter_code
_entity_poly.pdbx_strand_id
1 'polypeptide(L)'
;MKNPMLRIALHEIRQILREPRFLLPFLFPPVLLILSQMTLLSAEMPPEILSRMMLFCALLISPMTVPLASDSFAGERERSSLELLLLLPVRPSAIFYGKLLALLPVPLVLVVLSETAYAFFSGCFLFSLWWKSVFAGFLACFCFSGISLFVSLSVKTARAANQISLVFVFILMIAFAALSDFYFRISWAPFLLALFVFALFSAVSAVSFRKFRNG
;
A
#
# COMPACT_ATOMS: atom_id res chain seq x y z
N MET A 1 -16.39 25.24 -4.97
CA MET A 1 -16.73 24.17 -4.00
C MET A 1 -15.56 23.20 -3.92
N LYS A 2 -14.86 23.09 -2.78
CA LYS A 2 -13.71 22.18 -2.62
C LYS A 2 -14.22 20.74 -2.62
N ASN A 3 -13.64 19.85 -3.44
CA ASN A 3 -14.03 18.45 -3.58
C ASN A 3 -14.14 17.76 -2.21
N PRO A 4 -15.31 17.17 -1.86
CA PRO A 4 -15.52 16.54 -0.56
C PRO A 4 -14.55 15.38 -0.31
N MET A 5 -14.16 14.65 -1.36
CA MET A 5 -13.19 13.57 -1.33
C MET A 5 -11.81 14.03 -0.81
N LEU A 6 -11.31 15.18 -1.29
CA LEU A 6 -10.03 15.72 -0.84
C LEU A 6 -10.06 16.20 0.62
N ARG A 7 -11.20 16.71 1.10
CA ARG A 7 -11.34 17.09 2.51
C ARG A 7 -11.27 15.88 3.43
N ILE A 8 -11.95 14.79 3.06
CA ILE A 8 -11.89 13.53 3.79
C ILE A 8 -10.44 13.01 3.80
N ALA A 9 -9.80 12.95 2.64
CA ALA A 9 -8.42 12.49 2.53
C ALA A 9 -7.45 13.31 3.40
N LEU A 10 -7.52 14.63 3.37
CA LEU A 10 -6.66 15.50 4.17
C LEU A 10 -6.90 15.36 5.68
N HIS A 11 -8.16 15.16 6.09
CA HIS A 11 -8.49 14.92 7.49
C HIS A 11 -7.88 13.62 7.99
N GLU A 12 -8.06 12.53 7.27
CA GLU A 12 -7.52 11.21 7.57
C GLU A 12 -5.98 11.22 7.58
N ILE A 13 -5.32 11.83 6.59
CA ILE A 13 -3.85 11.97 6.57
C ILE A 13 -3.35 12.66 7.83
N ARG A 14 -4.01 13.76 8.23
CA ARG A 14 -3.63 14.48 9.46
C ARG A 14 -3.81 13.63 10.70
N GLN A 15 -4.82 12.78 10.74
CA GLN A 15 -5.07 11.84 11.83
C GLN A 15 -3.97 10.77 11.89
N ILE A 16 -3.65 10.15 10.74
CA ILE A 16 -2.57 9.15 10.63
C ILE A 16 -1.22 9.72 11.10
N LEU A 17 -0.88 10.94 10.67
CA LEU A 17 0.38 11.59 11.05
C LEU A 17 0.46 11.96 12.54
N ARG A 18 -0.67 12.09 13.22
CA ARG A 18 -0.71 12.36 14.67
C ARG A 18 -0.51 11.13 15.54
N GLU A 19 -0.61 9.94 14.95
CA GLU A 19 -0.46 8.68 15.68
C GLU A 19 0.81 7.93 15.24
N PRO A 20 2.00 8.36 15.71
CA PRO A 20 3.30 7.76 15.30
C PRO A 20 3.42 6.29 15.69
N ARG A 21 2.59 5.79 16.60
CA ARG A 21 2.56 4.38 17.01
C ARG A 21 2.31 3.42 15.85
N PHE A 22 1.57 3.87 14.83
CA PHE A 22 1.33 3.07 13.63
C PHE A 22 2.50 3.10 12.65
N LEU A 23 3.35 4.14 12.68
CA LEU A 23 4.44 4.33 11.74
C LEU A 23 5.72 3.60 12.18
N LEU A 24 6.01 3.58 13.48
CA LEU A 24 7.24 3.03 14.04
C LEU A 24 7.52 1.56 13.65
N PRO A 25 6.57 0.61 13.77
CA PRO A 25 6.83 -0.79 13.42
C PRO A 25 7.20 -1.00 11.95
N PHE A 26 6.74 -0.11 11.06
CA PHE A 26 6.96 -0.23 9.62
C PHE A 26 8.24 0.46 9.14
N LEU A 27 8.85 1.28 9.98
CA LEU A 27 10.20 1.81 9.72
C LEU A 27 11.30 0.78 9.98
N PHE A 28 11.01 -0.21 10.84
CA PHE A 28 12.01 -1.19 11.26
C PHE A 28 12.51 -2.11 10.11
N PRO A 29 11.66 -2.74 9.26
CA PRO A 29 12.13 -3.58 8.17
C PRO A 29 13.02 -2.85 7.15
N PRO A 30 12.67 -1.67 6.62
CA PRO A 30 13.54 -0.95 5.68
C PRO A 30 14.86 -0.51 6.32
N VAL A 31 14.84 -0.09 7.59
CA VAL A 31 16.07 0.27 8.31
C VAL A 31 16.99 -0.93 8.44
N LEU A 32 16.45 -2.11 8.82
CA LEU A 32 17.25 -3.34 8.89
C LEU A 32 17.85 -3.73 7.54
N LEU A 33 17.08 -3.61 6.45
CA LEU A 33 17.58 -3.89 5.11
C LEU A 33 18.70 -2.94 4.72
N ILE A 34 18.56 -1.64 4.98
CA ILE A 34 19.60 -0.65 4.71
C ILE A 34 20.87 -0.96 5.54
N LEU A 35 20.70 -1.27 6.82
CA LEU A 35 21.82 -1.63 7.71
C LEU A 35 22.51 -2.93 7.23
N SER A 36 21.75 -3.93 6.79
CA SER A 36 22.33 -5.16 6.25
C SER A 36 23.17 -4.91 4.99
N GLN A 37 22.77 -3.94 4.16
CA GLN A 37 23.56 -3.52 3.01
C GLN A 37 24.88 -2.87 3.42
N MET A 38 24.89 -2.02 4.44
CA MET A 38 26.13 -1.39 4.91
C MET A 38 27.15 -2.41 5.41
N THR A 39 26.71 -3.57 5.90
CA THR A 39 27.61 -4.66 6.35
C THR A 39 28.05 -5.58 5.20
N LEU A 40 27.28 -5.70 4.13
CA LEU A 40 27.56 -6.56 2.98
C LEU A 40 28.27 -5.82 1.83
N LEU A 41 28.48 -4.52 1.95
CA LEU A 41 28.97 -3.59 0.92
C LEU A 41 30.40 -3.84 0.39
N SER A 42 31.06 -4.89 0.81
CA SER A 42 32.39 -5.27 0.31
C SER A 42 32.38 -6.07 -0.98
N ALA A 43 31.22 -6.48 -1.46
CA ALA A 43 31.08 -7.28 -2.69
C ALA A 43 30.23 -6.52 -3.73
N GLU A 44 30.74 -6.36 -4.93
CA GLU A 44 29.97 -5.88 -6.09
C GLU A 44 28.78 -6.82 -6.32
N MET A 45 27.57 -6.34 -6.01
CA MET A 45 26.36 -7.16 -6.19
C MET A 45 25.96 -7.21 -7.67
N PRO A 46 25.69 -8.42 -8.21
CA PRO A 46 25.12 -8.54 -9.54
C PRO A 46 23.80 -7.76 -9.64
N PRO A 47 23.53 -7.08 -10.76
CA PRO A 47 22.33 -6.26 -10.93
C PRO A 47 21.03 -7.05 -10.77
N GLU A 48 21.07 -8.37 -10.99
CA GLU A 48 19.93 -9.26 -10.78
C GLU A 48 19.58 -9.41 -9.29
N ILE A 49 20.57 -9.55 -8.42
CA ILE A 49 20.37 -9.62 -6.97
C ILE A 49 19.92 -8.26 -6.46
N LEU A 50 20.52 -7.18 -6.92
CA LEU A 50 20.16 -5.82 -6.56
C LEU A 50 18.67 -5.54 -6.87
N SER A 51 18.21 -5.90 -8.08
CA SER A 51 16.82 -5.68 -8.48
C SER A 51 15.80 -6.44 -7.61
N ARG A 52 16.12 -7.69 -7.25
CA ARG A 52 15.27 -8.50 -6.36
C ARG A 52 15.22 -7.92 -4.95
N MET A 53 16.36 -7.46 -4.42
CA MET A 53 16.43 -6.86 -3.08
C MET A 53 15.67 -5.53 -3.02
N MET A 54 15.78 -4.68 -4.03
CA MET A 54 15.00 -3.46 -4.16
C MET A 54 13.50 -3.76 -4.16
N LEU A 55 13.04 -4.67 -5.02
CA LEU A 55 11.63 -5.06 -5.04
C LEU A 55 11.17 -5.60 -3.67
N PHE A 56 12.01 -6.40 -3.01
CA PHE A 56 11.70 -6.96 -1.70
C PHE A 56 11.55 -5.86 -0.63
N CYS A 57 12.42 -4.84 -0.68
CA CYS A 57 12.33 -3.66 0.19
C CYS A 57 10.99 -2.92 -0.01
N ALA A 58 10.60 -2.64 -1.25
CA ALA A 58 9.32 -2.01 -1.57
C ALA A 58 8.13 -2.84 -1.09
N LEU A 59 8.18 -4.17 -1.28
CA LEU A 59 7.12 -5.08 -0.86
C LEU A 59 7.01 -5.21 0.67
N LEU A 60 8.10 -5.09 1.42
CA LEU A 60 8.08 -5.13 2.90
C LEU A 60 7.44 -3.89 3.52
N ILE A 61 7.54 -2.74 2.86
CA ILE A 61 6.93 -1.49 3.33
C ILE A 61 5.43 -1.45 2.99
N SER A 62 5.05 -2.00 1.86
CA SER A 62 3.68 -1.90 1.33
C SER A 62 2.58 -2.41 2.28
N PRO A 63 2.75 -3.52 3.09
CA PRO A 63 1.76 -3.97 4.06
C PRO A 63 1.44 -3.00 5.19
N MET A 64 2.23 -1.93 5.35
CA MET A 64 1.95 -0.86 6.30
C MET A 64 0.55 -0.27 6.15
N THR A 65 0.00 -0.29 4.94
CA THR A 65 -1.35 0.20 4.68
C THR A 65 -2.44 -0.67 5.31
N VAL A 66 -2.15 -1.95 5.60
CA VAL A 66 -3.15 -2.94 6.03
C VAL A 66 -3.82 -2.59 7.37
N PRO A 67 -3.09 -2.35 8.47
CA PRO A 67 -3.71 -2.01 9.74
C PRO A 67 -4.48 -0.69 9.68
N LEU A 68 -3.95 0.31 8.96
CA LEU A 68 -4.61 1.59 8.76
C LEU A 68 -5.93 1.45 7.98
N ALA A 69 -5.91 0.67 6.89
CA ALA A 69 -7.09 0.40 6.07
C ALA A 69 -8.11 -0.46 6.82
N SER A 70 -7.65 -1.41 7.62
CA SER A 70 -8.52 -2.29 8.41
C SER A 70 -9.28 -1.54 9.50
N ASP A 71 -8.64 -0.58 10.16
CA ASP A 71 -9.29 0.28 11.17
C ASP A 71 -10.24 1.30 10.53
N SER A 72 -10.07 1.62 9.27
CA SER A 72 -10.78 2.73 8.61
C SER A 72 -12.30 2.59 8.63
N PHE A 73 -12.88 1.46 8.25
CA PHE A 73 -14.33 1.22 8.28
C PHE A 73 -14.76 0.31 9.43
N ALA A 74 -14.02 -0.75 9.68
CA ALA A 74 -14.33 -1.68 10.75
C ALA A 74 -14.13 -1.05 12.14
N GLY A 75 -13.10 -0.21 12.30
CA GLY A 75 -12.90 0.56 13.53
C GLY A 75 -13.97 1.63 13.75
N GLU A 76 -14.45 2.30 12.70
CA GLU A 76 -15.57 3.23 12.80
C GLU A 76 -16.87 2.50 13.17
N ARG A 77 -17.05 1.28 12.66
CA ARG A 77 -18.19 0.44 13.03
C ARG A 77 -18.13 0.01 14.49
N GLU A 78 -16.97 -0.39 15.00
CA GLU A 78 -16.78 -0.71 16.44
C GLU A 78 -17.08 0.49 17.34
N ARG A 79 -16.74 1.70 16.90
CA ARG A 79 -16.98 2.95 17.62
C ARG A 79 -18.40 3.52 17.41
N SER A 80 -19.26 2.81 16.66
CA SER A 80 -20.61 3.27 16.26
C SER A 80 -20.62 4.62 15.53
N SER A 81 -19.51 5.02 14.95
CA SER A 81 -19.36 6.27 14.20
C SER A 81 -19.62 6.12 12.69
N LEU A 82 -19.69 4.89 12.19
CA LEU A 82 -19.95 4.61 10.79
C LEU A 82 -21.34 5.12 10.35
N GLU A 83 -22.35 5.01 11.20
CA GLU A 83 -23.70 5.50 10.91
C GLU A 83 -23.72 7.03 10.72
N LEU A 84 -22.96 7.75 11.56
CA LEU A 84 -22.82 9.21 11.43
C LEU A 84 -22.12 9.59 10.13
N LEU A 85 -21.14 8.79 9.70
CA LEU A 85 -20.44 9.00 8.43
C LEU A 85 -21.38 8.80 7.23
N LEU A 86 -22.29 7.83 7.30
CA LEU A 86 -23.26 7.53 6.24
C LEU A 86 -24.40 8.57 6.15
N LEU A 87 -24.66 9.31 7.24
CA LEU A 87 -25.62 10.42 7.25
C LEU A 87 -25.09 11.70 6.56
N LEU A 88 -23.79 11.76 6.27
CA LEU A 88 -23.24 12.89 5.52
C LEU A 88 -23.82 12.93 4.10
N PRO A 89 -24.14 14.11 3.56
CA PRO A 89 -24.68 14.28 2.20
C PRO A 89 -23.58 14.11 1.15
N VAL A 90 -22.83 13.00 1.21
CA VAL A 90 -21.69 12.68 0.35
C VAL A 90 -21.90 11.29 -0.25
N ARG A 91 -21.55 11.14 -1.53
CA ARG A 91 -21.64 9.83 -2.20
C ARG A 91 -20.73 8.81 -1.51
N PRO A 92 -21.19 7.57 -1.24
CA PRO A 92 -20.37 6.52 -0.61
C PRO A 92 -19.04 6.27 -1.34
N SER A 93 -19.04 6.40 -2.67
CA SER A 93 -17.83 6.31 -3.48
C SER A 93 -16.79 7.38 -3.13
N ALA A 94 -17.23 8.60 -2.83
CA ALA A 94 -16.31 9.68 -2.46
C ALA A 94 -15.68 9.44 -1.08
N ILE A 95 -16.39 8.78 -0.17
CA ILE A 95 -15.87 8.37 1.14
C ILE A 95 -14.80 7.30 0.94
N PHE A 96 -15.11 6.24 0.19
CA PHE A 96 -14.19 5.14 -0.08
C PHE A 96 -12.89 5.62 -0.76
N TYR A 97 -13.01 6.36 -1.87
CA TYR A 97 -11.82 6.88 -2.56
C TYR A 97 -11.08 7.94 -1.75
N GLY A 98 -11.77 8.72 -0.92
CA GLY A 98 -11.15 9.66 0.00
C GLY A 98 -10.27 8.96 1.03
N LYS A 99 -10.76 7.88 1.63
CA LYS A 99 -10.00 7.05 2.56
C LYS A 99 -8.84 6.33 1.87
N LEU A 100 -9.06 5.78 0.67
CA LEU A 100 -8.01 5.15 -0.11
C LEU A 100 -6.86 6.13 -0.41
N LEU A 101 -7.19 7.34 -0.85
CA LEU A 101 -6.19 8.39 -1.11
C LEU A 101 -5.45 8.84 0.16
N ALA A 102 -6.10 8.75 1.32
CA ALA A 102 -5.46 9.09 2.58
C ALA A 102 -4.41 8.07 3.02
N LEU A 103 -4.60 6.80 2.68
CA LEU A 103 -3.70 5.71 3.08
C LEU A 103 -2.41 5.65 2.26
N LEU A 104 -2.39 6.21 1.06
CA LEU A 104 -1.27 6.06 0.12
C LEU A 104 -0.04 6.94 0.41
N PRO A 105 -0.16 8.23 0.80
CA PRO A 105 0.98 9.14 0.84
C PRO A 105 2.10 8.71 1.78
N VAL A 106 1.76 8.23 2.97
CA VAL A 106 2.75 7.86 4.00
C VAL A 106 3.60 6.67 3.54
N PRO A 107 3.03 5.50 3.18
CA PRO A 107 3.83 4.36 2.71
C PRO A 107 4.57 4.67 1.40
N LEU A 108 4.01 5.49 0.52
CA LEU A 108 4.70 5.88 -0.71
C LEU A 108 5.96 6.71 -0.45
N VAL A 109 5.90 7.68 0.46
CA VAL A 109 7.08 8.44 0.88
C VAL A 109 8.14 7.50 1.47
N LEU A 110 7.73 6.54 2.29
CA LEU A 110 8.66 5.56 2.88
C LEU A 110 9.26 4.64 1.81
N VAL A 111 8.49 4.18 0.83
CA VAL A 111 9.01 3.39 -0.29
C VAL A 111 10.07 4.20 -1.06
N VAL A 112 9.75 5.43 -1.46
CA VAL A 112 10.70 6.28 -2.20
C VAL A 112 11.97 6.53 -1.40
N LEU A 113 11.85 6.86 -0.12
CA LEU A 113 13.01 7.11 0.75
C LEU A 113 13.86 5.86 0.92
N SER A 114 13.25 4.71 1.17
CA SER A 114 13.95 3.44 1.37
C SER A 114 14.64 2.97 0.10
N GLU A 115 13.98 3.05 -1.06
CA GLU A 115 14.55 2.67 -2.34
C GLU A 115 15.70 3.60 -2.75
N THR A 116 15.57 4.90 -2.46
CA THR A 116 16.65 5.86 -2.71
C THR A 116 17.84 5.61 -1.80
N ALA A 117 17.60 5.38 -0.51
CA ALA A 117 18.65 5.05 0.43
C ALA A 117 19.34 3.73 0.06
N TYR A 118 18.56 2.71 -0.29
CA TYR A 118 19.09 1.42 -0.71
C TYR A 118 19.98 1.56 -1.96
N ALA A 119 19.50 2.25 -2.99
CA ALA A 119 20.27 2.50 -4.21
C ALA A 119 21.55 3.30 -3.96
N PHE A 120 21.51 4.25 -3.03
CA PHE A 120 22.69 5.05 -2.65
C PHE A 120 23.73 4.20 -1.91
N PHE A 121 23.31 3.41 -0.93
CA PHE A 121 24.21 2.57 -0.15
C PHE A 121 24.75 1.36 -0.91
N SER A 122 24.04 0.86 -1.94
CA SER A 122 24.55 -0.21 -2.81
C SER A 122 25.67 0.22 -3.74
N GLY A 123 26.00 1.52 -3.81
CA GLY A 123 27.03 2.04 -4.71
C GLY A 123 26.67 2.01 -6.20
N CYS A 124 25.53 1.42 -6.56
CA CYS A 124 25.06 1.25 -7.93
C CYS A 124 23.70 1.90 -8.15
N PHE A 125 23.68 3.22 -8.40
CA PHE A 125 22.42 3.90 -8.71
C PHE A 125 22.05 3.68 -10.19
N LEU A 126 21.23 2.64 -10.43
CA LEU A 126 20.63 2.37 -11.73
C LEU A 126 19.21 2.94 -11.77
N PHE A 127 19.03 4.09 -12.42
CA PHE A 127 17.73 4.78 -12.49
C PHE A 127 16.62 3.87 -13.05
N SER A 128 16.93 3.01 -14.01
CA SER A 128 15.95 2.07 -14.59
C SER A 128 15.45 1.02 -13.60
N LEU A 129 16.27 0.56 -12.66
CA LEU A 129 15.88 -0.36 -11.60
C LEU A 129 15.12 0.39 -10.51
N TRP A 130 15.64 1.54 -10.09
CA TRP A 130 15.04 2.37 -9.05
C TRP A 130 13.60 2.74 -9.36
N TRP A 131 13.33 3.32 -10.54
CA TRP A 131 11.97 3.73 -10.87
C TRP A 131 11.01 2.54 -10.99
N LYS A 132 11.46 1.38 -11.53
CA LYS A 132 10.66 0.16 -11.59
C LYS A 132 10.29 -0.35 -10.19
N SER A 133 11.24 -0.36 -9.26
CA SER A 133 11.01 -0.78 -7.88
C SER A 133 10.05 0.16 -7.15
N VAL A 134 10.26 1.47 -7.24
CA VAL A 134 9.34 2.47 -6.67
C VAL A 134 7.93 2.32 -7.25
N PHE A 135 7.81 2.09 -8.56
CA PHE A 135 6.51 1.90 -9.20
C PHE A 135 5.83 0.59 -8.77
N ALA A 136 6.60 -0.50 -8.59
CA ALA A 136 6.08 -1.74 -8.03
C ALA A 136 5.57 -1.55 -6.60
N GLY A 137 6.32 -0.83 -5.77
CA GLY A 137 5.91 -0.45 -4.41
C GLY A 137 4.63 0.38 -4.40
N PHE A 138 4.50 1.35 -5.32
CA PHE A 138 3.26 2.10 -5.51
C PHE A 138 2.07 1.20 -5.80
N LEU A 139 2.21 0.29 -6.77
CA LEU A 139 1.15 -0.65 -7.14
C LEU A 139 0.81 -1.60 -5.99
N ALA A 140 1.80 -2.09 -5.26
CA ALA A 140 1.61 -2.94 -4.10
C ALA A 140 0.85 -2.19 -2.98
N CYS A 141 1.26 -0.96 -2.64
CA CYS A 141 0.55 -0.12 -1.67
C CYS A 141 -0.92 0.12 -2.08
N PHE A 142 -1.16 0.40 -3.36
CA PHE A 142 -2.50 0.62 -3.88
C PHE A 142 -3.36 -0.64 -3.79
N CYS A 143 -2.83 -1.81 -4.21
CA CYS A 143 -3.51 -3.09 -4.11
C CYS A 143 -3.85 -3.45 -2.66
N PHE A 144 -2.86 -3.36 -1.77
CA PHE A 144 -3.01 -3.77 -0.38
C PHE A 144 -3.99 -2.86 0.36
N SER A 145 -3.91 -1.55 0.14
CA SER A 145 -4.88 -0.59 0.67
C SER A 145 -6.29 -0.86 0.18
N GLY A 146 -6.45 -1.11 -1.12
CA GLY A 146 -7.75 -1.37 -1.73
C GLY A 146 -8.42 -2.64 -1.20
N ILE A 147 -7.67 -3.74 -1.13
CA ILE A 147 -8.14 -5.02 -0.60
C ILE A 147 -8.50 -4.88 0.89
N SER A 148 -7.62 -4.25 1.68
CA SER A 148 -7.85 -4.10 3.12
C SER A 148 -9.05 -3.20 3.43
N LEU A 149 -9.24 -2.11 2.67
CA LEU A 149 -10.46 -1.30 2.78
C LEU A 149 -11.71 -2.09 2.43
N PHE A 150 -11.65 -2.92 1.39
CA PHE A 150 -12.77 -3.77 0.99
C PHE A 150 -13.13 -4.81 2.06
N VAL A 151 -12.12 -5.47 2.64
CA VAL A 151 -12.30 -6.40 3.75
C VAL A 151 -12.89 -5.68 4.96
N SER A 152 -12.38 -4.48 5.28
CA SER A 152 -12.86 -3.64 6.37
C SER A 152 -14.35 -3.27 6.25
N LEU A 153 -14.85 -3.07 5.03
CA LEU A 153 -16.29 -2.87 4.77
C LEU A 153 -17.13 -4.11 5.09
N SER A 154 -16.57 -5.29 4.91
CA SER A 154 -17.31 -6.57 5.00
C SER A 154 -17.31 -7.19 6.39
N VAL A 155 -16.37 -6.81 7.25
CA VAL A 155 -16.12 -7.42 8.56
C VAL A 155 -16.58 -6.48 9.69
N LYS A 156 -16.97 -7.06 10.82
CA LYS A 156 -17.52 -6.30 11.97
C LYS A 156 -16.43 -5.66 12.83
N THR A 157 -15.25 -6.25 12.91
CA THR A 157 -14.17 -5.82 13.81
C THR A 157 -12.89 -5.49 13.07
N ALA A 158 -12.17 -4.46 13.52
CA ALA A 158 -10.89 -4.05 12.93
C ALA A 158 -9.83 -5.16 13.04
N ARG A 159 -9.84 -5.93 14.15
CA ARG A 159 -8.93 -7.06 14.34
C ARG A 159 -9.14 -8.15 13.28
N ALA A 160 -10.40 -8.57 13.06
CA ALA A 160 -10.71 -9.56 12.05
C ALA A 160 -10.41 -9.06 10.63
N ALA A 161 -10.71 -7.78 10.34
CA ALA A 161 -10.37 -7.16 9.08
C ALA A 161 -8.86 -7.19 8.82
N ASN A 162 -8.05 -6.87 9.82
CA ASN A 162 -6.59 -6.90 9.71
C ASN A 162 -6.06 -8.31 9.44
N GLN A 163 -6.53 -9.32 10.18
CA GLN A 163 -6.09 -10.71 10.00
C GLN A 163 -6.42 -11.25 8.61
N ILE A 164 -7.64 -11.04 8.14
CA ILE A 164 -8.07 -11.49 6.80
C ILE A 164 -7.28 -10.75 5.72
N SER A 165 -7.11 -9.44 5.87
CA SER A 165 -6.34 -8.64 4.90
C SER A 165 -4.88 -9.08 4.82
N LEU A 166 -4.24 -9.40 5.95
CA LEU A 166 -2.87 -9.90 5.98
C LEU A 166 -2.71 -11.21 5.19
N VAL A 167 -3.67 -12.14 5.29
CA VAL A 167 -3.62 -13.39 4.51
C VAL A 167 -3.61 -13.09 3.01
N PHE A 168 -4.51 -12.22 2.53
CA PHE A 168 -4.54 -11.82 1.11
C PHE A 168 -3.26 -11.11 0.69
N VAL A 169 -2.74 -10.23 1.53
CA VAL A 169 -1.49 -9.50 1.26
C VAL A 169 -0.30 -10.45 1.17
N PHE A 170 -0.18 -11.43 2.06
CA PHE A 170 0.90 -12.42 1.97
C PHE A 170 0.84 -13.24 0.68
N ILE A 171 -0.34 -13.69 0.27
CA ILE A 171 -0.51 -14.40 -1.01
C ILE A 171 -0.06 -13.52 -2.18
N LEU A 172 -0.45 -12.24 -2.18
CA LEU A 172 -0.04 -11.30 -3.22
C LEU A 172 1.45 -10.98 -3.19
N MET A 173 2.05 -10.85 -2.01
CA MET A 173 3.50 -10.66 -1.87
C MET A 173 4.28 -11.83 -2.48
N ILE A 174 3.86 -13.06 -2.23
CA ILE A 174 4.47 -14.26 -2.83
C ILE A 174 4.32 -14.22 -4.36
N ALA A 175 3.15 -13.85 -4.86
CA ALA A 175 2.92 -13.71 -6.30
C ALA A 175 3.79 -12.62 -6.94
N PHE A 176 3.90 -11.45 -6.31
CA PHE A 176 4.81 -10.37 -6.76
C PHE A 176 6.27 -10.82 -6.74
N ALA A 177 6.72 -11.51 -5.69
CA ALA A 177 8.07 -12.03 -5.60
C ALA A 177 8.36 -13.07 -6.68
N ALA A 178 7.42 -13.99 -6.95
CA ALA A 178 7.56 -15.00 -7.99
C ALA A 178 7.63 -14.38 -9.41
N LEU A 179 6.94 -13.25 -9.63
CA LEU A 179 6.94 -12.55 -10.91
C LEU A 179 8.09 -11.54 -11.06
N SER A 180 8.97 -11.40 -10.07
CA SER A 180 10.03 -10.38 -10.03
C SER A 180 10.93 -10.41 -11.26
N ASP A 181 11.39 -11.58 -11.68
CA ASP A 181 12.31 -11.73 -12.84
C ASP A 181 11.63 -11.29 -14.14
N PHE A 182 10.37 -11.67 -14.33
CA PHE A 182 9.56 -11.24 -15.47
C PHE A 182 9.37 -9.72 -15.48
N TYR A 183 9.08 -9.15 -14.30
CA TYR A 183 8.86 -7.72 -14.12
C TYR A 183 10.08 -6.88 -14.52
N PHE A 184 11.28 -7.28 -14.10
CA PHE A 184 12.49 -6.52 -14.41
C PHE A 184 13.01 -6.75 -15.84
N ARG A 185 12.82 -7.94 -16.43
CA ARG A 185 13.22 -8.23 -17.81
C ARG A 185 12.46 -7.42 -18.84
N ILE A 186 11.16 -7.25 -18.66
CA ILE A 186 10.28 -6.64 -19.65
C ILE A 186 10.14 -5.15 -19.37
N SER A 187 10.48 -4.32 -20.36
CA SER A 187 10.42 -2.85 -20.20
C SER A 187 9.01 -2.32 -19.94
N TRP A 188 8.00 -2.96 -20.50
CA TRP A 188 6.58 -2.55 -20.39
C TRP A 188 5.77 -3.33 -19.33
N ALA A 189 6.41 -4.26 -18.61
CA ALA A 189 5.76 -5.01 -17.52
C ALA A 189 5.13 -4.10 -16.45
N PRO A 190 5.72 -2.96 -16.03
CA PRO A 190 5.08 -2.04 -15.10
C PRO A 190 3.71 -1.56 -15.55
N PHE A 191 3.55 -1.25 -16.84
CA PHE A 191 2.28 -0.78 -17.40
C PHE A 191 1.21 -1.86 -17.44
N LEU A 192 1.58 -3.11 -17.78
CA LEU A 192 0.65 -4.24 -17.75
C LEU A 192 0.19 -4.54 -16.33
N LEU A 193 1.12 -4.51 -15.38
CA LEU A 193 0.79 -4.72 -13.97
C LEU A 193 -0.16 -3.64 -13.47
N ALA A 194 0.11 -2.36 -13.82
CA ALA A 194 -0.79 -1.26 -13.49
C ALA A 194 -2.19 -1.45 -14.06
N LEU A 195 -2.28 -1.81 -15.33
CA LEU A 195 -3.56 -2.04 -16.01
C LEU A 195 -4.33 -3.18 -15.34
N PHE A 196 -3.65 -4.27 -14.99
CA PHE A 196 -4.24 -5.40 -14.27
C PHE A 196 -4.76 -5.00 -12.89
N VAL A 197 -3.95 -4.25 -12.12
CA VAL A 197 -4.30 -3.74 -10.79
C VAL A 197 -5.51 -2.81 -10.87
N PHE A 198 -5.52 -1.87 -11.81
CA PHE A 198 -6.66 -0.95 -12.00
C PHE A 198 -7.93 -1.68 -12.45
N ALA A 199 -7.83 -2.69 -13.33
CA ALA A 199 -8.96 -3.51 -13.76
C ALA A 199 -9.54 -4.30 -12.58
N LEU A 200 -8.69 -4.94 -11.78
CA LEU A 200 -9.08 -5.66 -10.58
C LEU A 200 -9.79 -4.73 -9.57
N PHE A 201 -9.21 -3.55 -9.35
CA PHE A 201 -9.76 -2.58 -8.42
C PHE A 201 -11.10 -2.01 -8.89
N SER A 202 -11.26 -1.74 -10.19
CA SER A 202 -12.53 -1.28 -10.76
C SER A 202 -13.63 -2.35 -10.63
N ALA A 203 -13.29 -3.63 -10.87
CA ALA A 203 -14.22 -4.74 -10.69
C ALA A 203 -14.66 -4.91 -9.24
N VAL A 204 -13.70 -4.88 -8.31
CA VAL A 204 -13.95 -4.99 -6.86
C VAL A 204 -14.79 -3.81 -6.36
N SER A 205 -14.48 -2.59 -6.76
CA SER A 205 -15.25 -1.40 -6.38
C SER A 205 -16.68 -1.46 -6.91
N ALA A 206 -16.89 -1.89 -8.16
CA ALA A 206 -18.24 -2.02 -8.73
C ALA A 206 -19.12 -3.03 -7.96
N VAL A 207 -18.54 -4.14 -7.51
CA VAL A 207 -19.24 -5.14 -6.67
C VAL A 207 -19.59 -4.57 -5.30
N SER A 208 -18.66 -3.85 -4.68
CA SER A 208 -18.84 -3.24 -3.36
C SER A 208 -19.98 -2.22 -3.34
N PHE A 209 -20.01 -1.34 -4.35
CA PHE A 209 -21.04 -0.30 -4.43
C PHE A 209 -22.43 -0.87 -4.70
N ARG A 210 -22.54 -2.00 -5.43
CA ARG A 210 -23.81 -2.72 -5.58
C ARG A 210 -24.33 -3.23 -4.24
N LYS A 211 -23.46 -3.81 -3.43
CA LYS A 211 -23.80 -4.33 -2.10
C LYS A 211 -24.22 -3.21 -1.13
N PHE A 212 -23.55 -2.05 -1.18
CA PHE A 212 -23.90 -0.88 -0.36
C PHE A 212 -25.26 -0.25 -0.73
N ARG A 213 -25.71 -0.39 -1.98
CA ARG A 213 -26.99 0.16 -2.45
C ARG A 213 -28.18 -0.76 -2.12
N ASN A 214 -27.93 -2.06 -1.92
CA ASN A 214 -28.97 -3.06 -1.73
C ASN A 214 -29.12 -3.52 -0.26
N GLY A 215 -28.33 -2.99 0.67
CA GLY A 215 -28.46 -3.19 2.11
C GLY A 215 -28.78 -1.92 2.84
#